data_12c8522d6e75ed5d2207484b096e2fe3
#
_entry.id   12c8522d6e75ed5d2207484b096e2fe3
#
_cell.length_a   1.000
_cell.length_b   1.000
_cell.length_c   1.000
_cell.angle_alpha   90.00
_cell.angle_beta   90.00
_cell.angle_gamma   90.00
#
_symmetry.space_group_name_H-M   'P 1'
#
loop_
_entity.id
_entity.type
_entity.pdbx_description
1 polymer ?
#
loop_
_entity_poly.entity_id
_entity_poly.type
_entity_poly.pdbx_seq_one_letter_code
_entity_poly.pdbx_strand_id
1 'polypeptide(L)'
;MSNLEKLIREKCPNGVKFRKLSECCNILDNKRKPVTKSAREKGEYPYYGANGIQDYVSDYIFDGCFVLVGEDGSVITPSGNPVVNWAEGKIWVNNHAHIIEEIDGVLLRYLYYYIQSVNVRELIHGNIPKLNQGDFKNIRVAVPPLEVQQEIVRVLDNFSFLSAELSAELSAELKARQQQYEYYRNKLLNFNESPESLDTLHTHTHTHTHTDTLVDKK
;
A
#
# COMPACT_ATOMS: atom_id res chain seq x y z
N MET A 1 3.00 -13.61 25.06
CA MET A 1 3.51 -12.23 24.88
C MET A 1 4.39 -12.22 23.65
N SER A 2 4.06 -11.38 22.66
CA SER A 2 4.85 -11.27 21.42
C SER A 2 6.25 -10.69 21.69
N ASN A 3 7.16 -10.88 20.74
CA ASN A 3 8.50 -10.28 20.81
C ASN A 3 8.43 -8.75 20.90
N LEU A 4 7.54 -8.15 20.11
CA LEU A 4 7.29 -6.70 20.11
C LEU A 4 6.80 -6.20 21.49
N GLU A 5 5.86 -6.89 22.15
CA GLU A 5 5.38 -6.49 23.48
C GLU A 5 6.49 -6.52 24.54
N LYS A 6 7.38 -7.52 24.49
CA LYS A 6 8.54 -7.59 25.39
C LYS A 6 9.46 -6.41 25.15
N LEU A 7 9.78 -6.14 23.86
CA LEU A 7 10.69 -5.07 23.46
C LEU A 7 10.13 -3.68 23.86
N ILE A 8 8.84 -3.45 23.68
CA ILE A 8 8.18 -2.19 24.11
C ILE A 8 8.28 -2.02 25.63
N ARG A 9 8.02 -3.06 26.42
CA ARG A 9 8.14 -2.99 27.88
C ARG A 9 9.56 -2.69 28.35
N GLU A 10 10.54 -3.30 27.71
CA GLU A 10 11.96 -3.11 28.02
C GLU A 10 12.48 -1.72 27.64
N LYS A 11 12.19 -1.30 26.39
CA LYS A 11 12.77 -0.08 25.80
C LYS A 11 11.94 1.18 26.03
N CYS A 12 10.65 1.03 26.34
CA CYS A 12 9.71 2.14 26.55
C CYS A 12 8.97 2.04 27.91
N PRO A 13 9.66 1.80 29.04
CA PRO A 13 8.99 1.60 30.34
C PRO A 13 8.17 2.81 30.81
N ASN A 14 8.54 4.01 30.35
CA ASN A 14 7.87 5.28 30.65
C ASN A 14 7.03 5.82 29.47
N GLY A 15 6.66 4.97 28.53
CA GLY A 15 5.98 5.35 27.31
C GLY A 15 6.90 5.86 26.20
N VAL A 16 6.30 6.45 25.15
CA VAL A 16 7.00 6.93 23.96
C VAL A 16 6.82 8.44 23.84
N LYS A 17 7.88 9.14 23.46
CA LYS A 17 7.84 10.59 23.19
C LYS A 17 7.13 10.86 21.88
N PHE A 18 6.25 11.88 21.88
CA PHE A 18 5.61 12.39 20.67
C PHE A 18 6.39 13.61 20.17
N ARG A 19 6.72 13.60 18.87
CA ARG A 19 7.38 14.71 18.16
C ARG A 19 6.49 15.19 17.03
N LYS A 20 6.71 16.40 16.52
CA LYS A 20 6.07 16.87 15.28
C LYS A 20 6.66 16.11 14.10
N LEU A 21 5.86 15.87 13.07
CA LEU A 21 6.34 15.20 11.86
C LEU A 21 7.54 15.92 11.24
N SER A 22 7.53 17.27 11.26
CA SER A 22 8.66 18.08 10.81
C SER A 22 9.98 17.89 11.58
N GLU A 23 9.92 17.24 12.74
CA GLU A 23 11.11 16.87 13.55
C GLU A 23 11.49 15.39 13.32
N CYS A 24 10.72 14.66 12.51
CA CYS A 24 10.86 13.22 12.29
C CYS A 24 11.30 12.87 10.87
N CYS A 25 11.30 13.83 9.94
CA CYS A 25 11.67 13.63 8.54
C CYS A 25 12.07 14.93 7.86
N ASN A 26 12.75 14.84 6.72
CA ASN A 26 12.93 15.96 5.80
C ASN A 26 11.70 16.10 4.93
N ILE A 27 11.07 17.30 4.90
CA ILE A 27 9.94 17.60 4.02
C ILE A 27 10.47 18.33 2.80
N LEU A 28 10.33 17.72 1.62
CA LEU A 28 10.95 18.18 0.37
C LEU A 28 9.96 18.90 -0.58
N ASP A 29 8.85 19.39 -0.07
CA ASP A 29 7.76 20.01 -0.85
C ASP A 29 8.22 21.15 -1.76
N ASN A 30 9.25 21.89 -1.35
CA ASN A 30 9.83 23.00 -2.12
C ASN A 30 10.59 22.53 -3.38
N LYS A 31 10.91 21.26 -3.51
CA LYS A 31 11.59 20.68 -4.67
C LYS A 31 10.63 20.12 -5.71
N ARG A 32 9.33 20.06 -5.41
CA ARG A 32 8.29 19.56 -6.32
C ARG A 32 8.12 20.48 -7.53
N LYS A 33 7.78 19.91 -8.70
CA LYS A 33 7.52 20.67 -9.93
C LYS A 33 6.25 20.14 -10.59
N PRO A 34 5.14 20.90 -10.58
CA PRO A 34 3.95 20.55 -11.35
C PRO A 34 4.22 20.73 -12.85
N VAL A 35 3.80 19.74 -13.65
CA VAL A 35 3.85 19.78 -15.12
C VAL A 35 2.46 19.49 -15.64
N THR A 36 1.93 20.35 -16.52
CA THR A 36 0.63 20.13 -17.14
C THR A 36 0.66 18.88 -18.01
N LYS A 37 -0.49 18.21 -18.18
CA LYS A 37 -0.56 16.96 -18.94
C LYS A 37 -0.03 17.12 -20.39
N SER A 38 -0.29 18.25 -21.02
CA SER A 38 0.15 18.56 -22.39
C SER A 38 1.65 18.81 -22.52
N ALA A 39 2.33 19.18 -21.42
CA ALA A 39 3.77 19.45 -21.39
C ALA A 39 4.59 18.27 -20.86
N ARG A 40 3.96 17.15 -20.51
CA ARG A 40 4.66 15.94 -20.08
C ARG A 40 5.16 15.17 -21.30
N GLU A 41 6.45 14.99 -21.40
CA GLU A 41 7.05 14.06 -22.36
C GLU A 41 6.96 12.65 -21.81
N LYS A 42 6.46 11.69 -22.62
CA LYS A 42 6.34 10.29 -22.23
C LYS A 42 7.71 9.65 -22.02
N GLY A 43 7.83 8.85 -20.95
CA GLY A 43 9.04 8.15 -20.60
C GLY A 43 8.79 7.01 -19.60
N GLU A 44 9.81 6.67 -18.84
CA GLU A 44 9.82 5.52 -17.93
C GLU A 44 9.68 5.90 -16.44
N TYR A 45 9.89 7.19 -16.09
CA TYR A 45 9.89 7.61 -14.70
C TYR A 45 8.47 7.92 -14.21
N PRO A 46 8.04 7.35 -13.07
CA PRO A 46 6.70 7.57 -12.56
C PRO A 46 6.49 9.02 -12.10
N TYR A 47 5.39 9.61 -12.55
CA TYR A 47 4.92 10.94 -12.19
C TYR A 47 3.81 10.83 -11.14
N TYR A 48 4.11 11.24 -9.90
CA TYR A 48 3.22 11.12 -8.76
C TYR A 48 2.36 12.36 -8.52
N GLY A 49 1.11 12.12 -8.15
CA GLY A 49 0.17 13.09 -7.61
C GLY A 49 -0.36 12.67 -6.24
N ALA A 50 -1.48 13.28 -5.81
CA ALA A 50 -2.08 13.04 -4.49
C ALA A 50 -2.40 11.56 -4.20
N ASN A 51 -2.79 10.79 -5.22
CA ASN A 51 -3.29 9.42 -5.09
C ASN A 51 -2.42 8.38 -5.82
N GLY A 52 -1.11 8.62 -5.87
CA GLY A 52 -0.15 7.71 -6.50
C GLY A 52 0.27 8.14 -7.90
N ILE A 53 0.70 7.17 -8.72
CA ILE A 53 1.20 7.39 -10.08
C ILE A 53 0.06 7.84 -10.99
N GLN A 54 0.25 8.99 -11.64
CA GLN A 54 -0.70 9.58 -12.58
C GLN A 54 -0.25 9.43 -14.04
N ASP A 55 1.06 9.31 -14.27
CA ASP A 55 1.66 9.27 -15.60
C ASP A 55 3.09 8.71 -15.54
N TYR A 56 3.74 8.52 -16.70
CA TYR A 56 5.15 8.24 -16.83
C TYR A 56 5.82 9.28 -17.72
N VAL A 57 6.94 9.85 -17.25
CA VAL A 57 7.64 10.99 -17.90
C VAL A 57 9.08 10.64 -18.24
N SER A 58 9.67 11.44 -19.16
CA SER A 58 11.03 11.23 -19.70
C SER A 58 12.15 11.62 -18.75
N ASP A 59 11.84 12.38 -17.68
CA ASP A 59 12.82 12.91 -16.74
C ASP A 59 12.34 12.73 -15.29
N TYR A 60 13.23 12.93 -14.31
CA TYR A 60 12.95 12.79 -12.88
C TYR A 60 13.53 13.97 -12.09
N ILE A 61 13.00 14.22 -10.91
CA ILE A 61 13.49 15.29 -10.01
C ILE A 61 13.92 14.77 -8.64
N PHE A 62 13.65 13.49 -8.35
CA PHE A 62 14.05 12.81 -7.14
C PHE A 62 14.64 11.44 -7.49
N ASP A 63 15.65 11.01 -6.71
CA ASP A 63 16.24 9.67 -6.80
C ASP A 63 16.53 9.18 -5.38
N GLY A 64 15.86 8.12 -4.92
CA GLY A 64 15.95 7.62 -3.55
C GLY A 64 14.70 6.91 -3.08
N CYS A 65 14.48 6.88 -1.75
CA CYS A 65 13.28 6.34 -1.11
C CYS A 65 12.50 7.46 -0.44
N PHE A 66 11.20 7.55 -0.73
CA PHE A 66 10.32 8.62 -0.27
C PHE A 66 8.97 8.08 0.19
N VAL A 67 8.34 8.79 1.12
CA VAL A 67 6.93 8.64 1.42
C VAL A 67 6.19 9.85 0.90
N LEU A 68 5.16 9.59 0.11
CA LEU A 68 4.30 10.60 -0.50
C LEU A 68 2.94 10.59 0.19
N VAL A 69 2.46 11.77 0.61
CA VAL A 69 1.19 11.91 1.32
C VAL A 69 0.32 12.91 0.56
N GLY A 70 -0.91 12.51 0.22
CA GLY A 70 -1.82 13.38 -0.54
C GLY A 70 -2.02 14.75 0.12
N GLU A 71 -1.82 15.84 -0.65
CA GLU A 71 -1.97 17.23 -0.18
C GLU A 71 -3.34 17.80 -0.54
N ASP A 72 -3.86 17.59 -1.75
CA ASP A 72 -5.17 18.07 -2.18
C ASP A 72 -5.90 17.10 -3.12
N GLY A 73 -7.23 17.22 -3.17
CA GLY A 73 -8.11 16.31 -3.91
C GLY A 73 -8.44 15.04 -3.13
N SER A 74 -8.11 13.86 -3.65
CA SER A 74 -8.35 12.56 -2.97
C SER A 74 -7.27 12.29 -1.93
N VAL A 75 -7.31 13.01 -0.81
CA VAL A 75 -6.23 13.01 0.21
C VAL A 75 -6.50 12.11 1.40
N ILE A 76 -7.75 11.67 1.61
CA ILE A 76 -8.15 10.80 2.72
C ILE A 76 -8.91 9.56 2.25
N THR A 77 -8.75 8.48 2.97
CA THR A 77 -9.53 7.25 2.85
C THR A 77 -10.92 7.41 3.49
N PRO A 78 -11.89 6.50 3.24
CA PRO A 78 -13.19 6.52 3.93
C PRO A 78 -13.07 6.48 5.47
N SER A 79 -12.02 5.86 6.01
CA SER A 79 -11.74 5.82 7.46
C SER A 79 -11.17 7.13 8.02
N GLY A 80 -10.80 8.10 7.14
CA GLY A 80 -10.26 9.39 7.55
C GLY A 80 -8.74 9.44 7.70
N ASN A 81 -8.04 8.40 7.26
CA ASN A 81 -6.59 8.36 7.24
C ASN A 81 -6.06 8.95 5.92
N PRO A 82 -4.85 9.54 5.90
CA PRO A 82 -4.29 10.09 4.68
C PRO A 82 -4.00 9.00 3.64
N VAL A 83 -4.05 9.39 2.37
CA VAL A 83 -3.53 8.57 1.26
C VAL A 83 -2.01 8.67 1.28
N VAL A 84 -1.35 7.54 1.49
CA VAL A 84 0.11 7.45 1.64
C VAL A 84 0.65 6.45 0.62
N ASN A 85 1.68 6.86 -0.13
CA ASN A 85 2.36 6.04 -1.11
C ASN A 85 3.84 5.91 -0.76
N TRP A 86 4.39 4.71 -0.93
CA TRP A 86 5.83 4.47 -0.95
C TRP A 86 6.34 4.68 -2.37
N ALA A 87 7.42 5.46 -2.53
CA ALA A 87 8.05 5.72 -3.81
C ALA A 87 9.55 5.46 -3.73
N GLU A 88 10.11 4.80 -4.74
CA GLU A 88 11.49 4.35 -4.75
C GLU A 88 12.13 4.54 -6.13
N GLY A 89 13.42 4.89 -6.12
CA GLY A 89 14.20 5.14 -7.32
C GLY A 89 13.95 6.53 -7.91
N LYS A 90 14.01 6.65 -9.23
CA LYS A 90 13.87 7.88 -9.99
C LYS A 90 12.40 8.22 -10.20
N ILE A 91 11.95 9.34 -9.64
CA ILE A 91 10.54 9.75 -9.65
C ILE A 91 10.38 11.24 -9.92
N TRP A 92 9.19 11.62 -10.39
CA TRP A 92 8.72 13.00 -10.45
C TRP A 92 7.53 13.18 -9.53
N VAL A 93 7.50 14.23 -8.72
CA VAL A 93 6.38 14.52 -7.81
C VAL A 93 5.83 15.92 -8.11
N ASN A 94 4.51 16.01 -8.28
CA ASN A 94 3.81 17.28 -8.45
C ASN A 94 3.44 17.92 -7.11
N ASN A 95 2.74 19.06 -7.15
CA ASN A 95 2.33 19.82 -5.96
C ASN A 95 1.08 19.26 -5.24
N HIS A 96 0.53 18.12 -5.66
CA HIS A 96 -0.64 17.50 -5.03
C HIS A 96 -0.29 16.44 -3.99
N ALA A 97 1.01 16.20 -3.72
CA ALA A 97 1.46 15.31 -2.68
C ALA A 97 2.62 15.93 -1.89
N HIS A 98 2.58 15.86 -0.57
CA HIS A 98 3.74 16.08 0.28
C HIS A 98 4.75 14.97 0.04
N ILE A 99 6.04 15.30 0.11
CA ILE A 99 7.12 14.34 -0.02
C ILE A 99 8.05 14.42 1.18
N ILE A 100 8.32 13.27 1.80
CA ILE A 100 9.21 13.16 2.95
C ILE A 100 10.32 12.14 2.70
N GLU A 101 11.45 12.42 3.30
CA GLU A 101 12.68 11.64 3.26
C GLU A 101 13.14 11.33 4.69
N GLU A 102 13.88 10.24 4.86
CA GLU A 102 14.41 9.77 6.13
C GLU A 102 15.37 10.77 6.79
N ILE A 103 15.40 10.76 8.11
CA ILE A 103 16.43 11.38 8.94
C ILE A 103 16.97 10.36 9.96
N ASP A 104 18.13 10.64 10.50
CA ASP A 104 18.74 9.80 11.54
C ASP A 104 17.81 9.58 12.74
N GLY A 105 17.67 8.32 13.15
CA GLY A 105 16.90 7.89 14.30
C GLY A 105 15.40 7.73 14.09
N VAL A 106 14.87 8.03 12.88
CA VAL A 106 13.47 7.77 12.54
C VAL A 106 13.38 7.10 11.16
N LEU A 107 13.03 5.83 11.14
CA LEU A 107 12.92 5.05 9.91
C LEU A 107 11.78 5.58 9.02
N LEU A 108 12.06 5.81 7.76
CA LEU A 108 11.06 6.23 6.78
C LEU A 108 9.92 5.20 6.65
N ARG A 109 10.26 3.90 6.70
CA ARG A 109 9.29 2.81 6.64
C ARG A 109 8.38 2.76 7.86
N TYR A 110 8.88 3.14 9.05
CA TYR A 110 8.07 3.34 10.24
C TYR A 110 7.09 4.51 10.06
N LEU A 111 7.56 5.65 9.54
CA LEU A 111 6.70 6.80 9.23
C LEU A 111 5.62 6.47 8.20
N TYR A 112 5.95 5.68 7.18
CA TYR A 112 4.99 5.20 6.19
C TYR A 112 3.78 4.52 6.86
N TYR A 113 4.02 3.57 7.75
CA TYR A 113 2.96 2.90 8.48
C TYR A 113 2.27 3.79 9.50
N TYR A 114 3.06 4.61 10.21
CA TYR A 114 2.51 5.50 11.24
C TYR A 114 1.53 6.51 10.64
N ILE A 115 1.90 7.18 9.57
CA ILE A 115 1.06 8.19 8.91
C ILE A 115 -0.23 7.57 8.39
N GLN A 116 -0.21 6.37 7.85
CA GLN A 116 -1.41 5.64 7.42
C GLN A 116 -2.40 5.38 8.56
N SER A 117 -1.96 5.37 9.82
CA SER A 117 -2.82 5.14 10.99
C SER A 117 -3.40 6.42 11.60
N VAL A 118 -2.90 7.59 11.20
CA VAL A 118 -3.32 8.88 11.77
C VAL A 118 -4.67 9.30 11.17
N ASN A 119 -5.65 9.63 12.01
CA ASN A 119 -6.87 10.26 11.52
C ASN A 119 -6.60 11.75 11.28
N VAL A 120 -6.70 12.18 10.03
CA VAL A 120 -6.46 13.58 9.63
C VAL A 120 -7.74 14.31 9.22
N ARG A 121 -8.90 13.74 9.49
CA ARG A 121 -10.19 14.29 9.03
C ARG A 121 -10.42 15.73 9.50
N GLU A 122 -10.02 16.05 10.72
CA GLU A 122 -10.12 17.40 11.27
C GLU A 122 -9.08 18.38 10.72
N LEU A 123 -8.04 17.87 10.07
CA LEU A 123 -6.99 18.66 9.44
C LEU A 123 -7.27 18.96 7.96
N ILE A 124 -8.34 18.40 7.41
CA ILE A 124 -8.73 18.60 6.02
C ILE A 124 -9.64 19.81 5.91
N HIS A 125 -9.25 20.77 5.08
CA HIS A 125 -9.96 22.03 4.90
C HIS A 125 -10.31 22.30 3.45
N GLY A 126 -11.32 23.17 3.21
CA GLY A 126 -11.71 23.67 1.90
C GLY A 126 -12.74 22.83 1.15
N ASN A 127 -13.32 23.39 0.08
CA ASN A 127 -14.28 22.70 -0.80
C ASN A 127 -13.59 21.54 -1.57
N ILE A 128 -12.33 21.74 -1.93
CA ILE A 128 -11.44 20.66 -2.38
C ILE A 128 -10.69 20.21 -1.12
N PRO A 129 -10.85 18.96 -0.69
CA PRO A 129 -10.16 18.46 0.51
C PRO A 129 -8.66 18.70 0.43
N LYS A 130 -8.11 19.40 1.42
CA LYS A 130 -6.69 19.74 1.45
C LYS A 130 -6.08 19.54 2.83
N LEU A 131 -4.99 18.77 2.89
CA LEU A 131 -4.10 18.69 4.02
C LEU A 131 -2.98 19.73 3.84
N ASN A 132 -3.12 20.88 4.48
CA ASN A 132 -2.13 21.96 4.34
C ASN A 132 -0.77 21.54 4.91
N GLN A 133 0.31 22.08 4.34
CA GLN A 133 1.67 21.81 4.82
C GLN A 133 1.87 22.16 6.31
N GLY A 134 1.20 23.21 6.81
CA GLY A 134 1.25 23.60 8.22
C GLY A 134 0.68 22.52 9.13
N ASP A 135 -0.51 22.00 8.80
CA ASP A 135 -1.17 20.92 9.54
C ASP A 135 -0.39 19.62 9.40
N PHE A 136 0.07 19.29 8.20
CA PHE A 136 0.94 18.13 7.94
C PHE A 136 2.21 18.14 8.81
N LYS A 137 2.93 19.24 8.86
CA LYS A 137 4.14 19.42 9.69
C LYS A 137 3.88 19.21 11.19
N ASN A 138 2.68 19.55 11.66
CA ASN A 138 2.31 19.49 13.07
C ASN A 138 1.69 18.14 13.49
N ILE A 139 1.49 17.18 12.59
CA ILE A 139 1.07 15.82 12.94
C ILE A 139 2.00 15.28 14.04
N ARG A 140 1.38 14.75 15.11
CA ARG A 140 2.12 14.19 16.25
C ARG A 140 2.48 12.75 15.97
N VAL A 141 3.77 12.44 15.98
CA VAL A 141 4.34 11.12 15.73
C VAL A 141 4.94 10.56 17.02
N ALA A 142 4.53 9.37 17.42
CA ALA A 142 5.21 8.63 18.47
C ALA A 142 6.56 8.12 17.94
N VAL A 143 7.65 8.43 18.62
CA VAL A 143 9.01 8.05 18.18
C VAL A 143 9.64 7.14 19.24
N PRO A 144 9.41 5.82 19.17
CA PRO A 144 10.09 4.87 20.03
C PRO A 144 11.57 4.71 19.63
N PRO A 145 12.40 4.06 20.47
CA PRO A 145 13.76 3.67 20.10
C PRO A 145 13.82 2.89 18.78
N LEU A 146 14.95 2.99 18.08
CA LEU A 146 15.12 2.46 16.73
C LEU A 146 14.83 0.95 16.63
N GLU A 147 15.22 0.17 17.64
CA GLU A 147 14.97 -1.27 17.69
C GLU A 147 13.46 -1.60 17.71
N VAL A 148 12.66 -0.76 18.40
CA VAL A 148 11.20 -0.90 18.42
C VAL A 148 10.59 -0.52 17.09
N GLN A 149 11.07 0.56 16.45
CA GLN A 149 10.64 0.92 15.09
C GLN A 149 10.92 -0.21 14.09
N GLN A 150 12.12 -0.79 14.13
CA GLN A 150 12.53 -1.91 13.27
C GLN A 150 11.61 -3.13 13.45
N GLU A 151 11.29 -3.49 14.70
CA GLU A 151 10.43 -4.65 14.96
C GLU A 151 8.98 -4.37 14.52
N ILE A 152 8.46 -3.14 14.70
CA ILE A 152 7.16 -2.73 14.17
C ILE A 152 7.14 -2.85 12.65
N VAL A 153 8.15 -2.32 11.96
CA VAL A 153 8.29 -2.41 10.49
C VAL A 153 8.32 -3.85 10.05
N ARG A 154 9.15 -4.70 10.68
CA ARG A 154 9.25 -6.13 10.35
C ARG A 154 7.89 -6.85 10.45
N VAL A 155 7.13 -6.57 11.50
CA VAL A 155 5.80 -7.18 11.70
C VAL A 155 4.82 -6.70 10.63
N LEU A 156 4.78 -5.38 10.37
CA LEU A 156 3.83 -4.80 9.41
C LEU A 156 4.17 -5.14 7.96
N ASP A 157 5.46 -5.21 7.60
CA ASP A 157 5.91 -5.67 6.28
C ASP A 157 5.49 -7.12 6.03
N ASN A 158 5.63 -8.01 7.04
CA ASN A 158 5.18 -9.39 6.93
C ASN A 158 3.66 -9.48 6.71
N PHE A 159 2.86 -8.70 7.45
CA PHE A 159 1.40 -8.68 7.24
C PHE A 159 1.04 -8.14 5.86
N SER A 160 1.72 -7.09 5.39
CA SER A 160 1.49 -6.52 4.06
C SER A 160 1.82 -7.53 2.96
N PHE A 161 2.94 -8.26 3.10
CA PHE A 161 3.33 -9.31 2.16
C PHE A 161 2.29 -10.45 2.11
N LEU A 162 1.93 -11.01 3.27
CA LEU A 162 0.93 -12.08 3.36
C LEU A 162 -0.45 -11.65 2.84
N SER A 163 -0.86 -10.41 3.10
CA SER A 163 -2.11 -9.86 2.58
C SER A 163 -2.10 -9.73 1.06
N ALA A 164 -0.98 -9.30 0.48
CA ALA A 164 -0.81 -9.20 -0.98
C ALA A 164 -0.82 -10.58 -1.63
N GLU A 165 -0.13 -11.57 -1.05
CA GLU A 165 -0.08 -12.95 -1.52
C GLU A 165 -1.48 -13.58 -1.53
N LEU A 166 -2.21 -13.47 -0.40
CA LEU A 166 -3.59 -13.98 -0.29
C LEU A 166 -4.54 -13.29 -1.28
N SER A 167 -4.40 -11.98 -1.47
CA SER A 167 -5.23 -11.23 -2.43
C SER A 167 -4.98 -11.68 -3.88
N ALA A 168 -3.72 -11.98 -4.23
CA ALA A 168 -3.37 -12.48 -5.55
C ALA A 168 -3.95 -13.89 -5.78
N GLU A 169 -3.85 -14.78 -4.78
CA GLU A 169 -4.40 -16.13 -4.83
C GLU A 169 -5.93 -16.12 -4.98
N LEU A 170 -6.63 -15.33 -4.14
CA LEU A 170 -8.08 -15.17 -4.24
C LEU A 170 -8.52 -14.61 -5.59
N SER A 171 -7.78 -13.66 -6.16
CA SER A 171 -8.07 -13.08 -7.46
C SER A 171 -7.92 -14.11 -8.59
N ALA A 172 -6.89 -14.95 -8.52
CA ALA A 172 -6.68 -16.05 -9.48
C ALA A 172 -7.79 -17.09 -9.40
N GLU A 173 -8.18 -17.50 -8.18
CA GLU A 173 -9.26 -18.46 -7.95
C GLU A 173 -10.62 -17.91 -8.44
N LEU A 174 -10.92 -16.63 -8.14
CA LEU A 174 -12.16 -15.99 -8.63
C LEU A 174 -12.23 -16.01 -10.16
N LYS A 175 -11.12 -15.67 -10.83
CA LYS A 175 -11.03 -15.71 -12.29
C LYS A 175 -11.25 -17.11 -12.84
N ALA A 176 -10.65 -18.14 -12.23
CA ALA A 176 -10.83 -19.52 -12.63
C ALA A 176 -12.30 -19.98 -12.47
N ARG A 177 -12.94 -19.63 -11.35
CA ARG A 177 -14.37 -19.94 -11.11
C ARG A 177 -15.30 -19.24 -12.08
N GLN A 178 -14.99 -18.00 -12.44
CA GLN A 178 -15.76 -17.25 -13.42
C GLN A 178 -15.69 -17.88 -14.81
N GLN A 179 -14.50 -18.31 -15.24
CA GLN A 179 -14.30 -19.04 -16.50
C GLN A 179 -15.05 -20.38 -16.49
N GLN A 180 -15.00 -21.13 -15.38
CA GLN A 180 -15.73 -22.38 -15.20
C GLN A 180 -17.25 -22.15 -15.30
N TYR A 181 -17.77 -21.13 -14.62
CA TYR A 181 -19.19 -20.75 -14.70
C TYR A 181 -19.61 -20.42 -16.15
N GLU A 182 -18.84 -19.60 -16.86
CA GLU A 182 -19.14 -19.22 -18.24
C GLU A 182 -19.15 -20.45 -19.18
N TYR A 183 -18.18 -21.34 -19.00
CA TYR A 183 -18.14 -22.59 -19.77
C TYR A 183 -19.38 -23.42 -19.56
N TYR A 184 -19.76 -23.72 -18.31
CA TYR A 184 -20.94 -24.56 -18.04
C TYR A 184 -22.23 -23.85 -18.41
N ARG A 185 -22.38 -22.57 -18.15
CA ARG A 185 -23.55 -21.79 -18.58
C ARG A 185 -23.76 -21.89 -20.09
N ASN A 186 -22.72 -21.66 -20.87
CA ASN A 186 -22.82 -21.72 -22.33
C ASN A 186 -23.13 -23.14 -22.81
N LYS A 187 -22.52 -24.17 -22.21
CA LYS A 187 -22.76 -25.57 -22.55
C LYS A 187 -24.18 -26.00 -22.21
N LEU A 188 -24.71 -25.63 -21.04
CA LEU A 188 -26.04 -26.01 -20.58
C LEU A 188 -27.17 -25.26 -21.29
N LEU A 189 -26.93 -24.06 -21.79
CA LEU A 189 -27.92 -23.22 -22.47
C LEU A 189 -27.82 -23.29 -24.00
N ASN A 190 -26.91 -24.08 -24.56
CA ASN A 190 -26.82 -24.30 -25.99
C ASN A 190 -27.71 -25.46 -26.41
N PHE A 191 -29.01 -25.17 -26.69
CA PHE A 191 -30.04 -26.15 -27.08
C PHE A 191 -29.92 -26.64 -28.53
N ASN A 192 -28.94 -26.17 -29.33
CA ASN A 192 -28.75 -26.57 -30.72
C ASN A 192 -27.87 -27.80 -30.89
N GLU A 193 -27.24 -28.30 -29.83
CA GLU A 193 -26.44 -29.53 -29.87
C GLU A 193 -27.28 -30.77 -29.55
N SER A 194 -27.09 -31.82 -30.34
CA SER A 194 -27.80 -33.11 -30.20
C SER A 194 -27.59 -33.75 -28.81
N PRO A 195 -28.54 -34.60 -28.33
CA PRO A 195 -28.49 -35.21 -26.98
C PRO A 195 -27.23 -36.05 -26.68
N GLU A 196 -26.48 -36.48 -27.67
CA GLU A 196 -25.25 -37.27 -27.53
C GLU A 196 -24.11 -36.56 -26.78
N SER A 197 -24.19 -35.21 -26.61
CA SER A 197 -23.15 -34.44 -25.92
C SER A 197 -23.28 -34.39 -24.39
N LEU A 198 -24.38 -34.92 -23.81
CA LEU A 198 -24.64 -34.90 -22.37
C LEU A 198 -23.96 -36.02 -21.58
N ASP A 199 -23.62 -37.13 -22.22
CA ASP A 199 -23.01 -38.28 -21.52
C ASP A 199 -21.56 -38.09 -21.08
N THR A 200 -20.87 -37.06 -21.61
CA THR A 200 -19.48 -36.75 -21.21
C THR A 200 -19.37 -35.90 -19.94
N LEU A 201 -20.49 -35.45 -19.36
CA LEU A 201 -20.51 -34.60 -18.16
C LEU A 201 -20.21 -35.34 -16.85
N HIS A 202 -20.31 -36.68 -16.83
CA HIS A 202 -20.18 -37.47 -15.60
C HIS A 202 -18.77 -37.96 -15.27
N THR A 203 -17.74 -37.74 -16.12
CA THR A 203 -16.42 -38.37 -15.94
C THR A 203 -15.31 -37.44 -15.39
N HIS A 204 -15.59 -36.17 -15.06
CA HIS A 204 -14.57 -35.24 -14.55
C HIS A 204 -14.81 -34.71 -13.14
N THR A 205 -15.65 -35.37 -12.35
CA THR A 205 -15.70 -35.11 -10.90
C THR A 205 -15.05 -36.27 -10.18
N HIS A 206 -13.77 -36.19 -9.93
CA HIS A 206 -13.03 -36.78 -8.82
C HIS A 206 -11.56 -37.00 -9.19
N THR A 207 -10.72 -36.09 -8.77
CA THR A 207 -9.39 -36.44 -8.20
C THR A 207 -8.81 -35.20 -7.55
N HIS A 208 -9.29 -34.84 -6.35
CA HIS A 208 -8.43 -34.21 -5.38
C HIS A 208 -7.93 -35.33 -4.45
N THR A 209 -6.81 -35.91 -4.79
CA THR A 209 -6.05 -36.72 -3.86
C THR A 209 -5.27 -35.80 -2.92
N HIS A 210 -5.75 -35.69 -1.70
CA HIS A 210 -4.95 -35.28 -0.56
C HIS A 210 -3.76 -36.24 -0.45
N THR A 211 -2.58 -35.77 -0.75
CA THR A 211 -1.34 -36.44 -0.32
C THR A 211 -0.92 -35.88 1.01
N ASP A 212 -1.44 -36.46 2.09
CA ASP A 212 -0.85 -36.34 3.41
C ASP A 212 0.50 -37.09 3.43
N THR A 213 1.58 -36.34 3.34
CA THR A 213 2.92 -36.86 3.63
C THR A 213 3.15 -36.76 5.14
N LEU A 214 2.85 -37.87 5.85
CA LEU A 214 3.36 -38.13 7.19
C LEU A 214 4.88 -38.31 7.07
N VAL A 215 5.64 -37.41 7.67
CA VAL A 215 7.07 -37.60 7.91
C VAL A 215 7.23 -38.30 9.25
N ASP A 216 7.50 -39.60 9.20
CA ASP A 216 7.97 -40.36 10.37
C ASP A 216 9.39 -39.92 10.72
N LYS A 217 9.57 -39.51 11.98
CA LYS A 217 10.87 -39.35 12.61
C LYS A 217 11.34 -40.70 13.16
N LYS A 218 12.53 -41.08 12.77
CA LYS A 218 13.47 -41.85 13.57
C LYS A 218 14.80 -41.12 13.63
#